data_ecfbed1cd19c73d9c536263aa3f818c4
#
_entry.id   ecfbed1cd19c73d9c536263aa3f818c4
#
_cell.length_a   1.000
_cell.length_b   1.000
_cell.length_c   1.000
_cell.angle_alpha   90.00
_cell.angle_beta   90.00
_cell.angle_gamma   90.00
#
_symmetry.space_group_name_H-M   'P 1'
#
loop_
_entity.id
_entity.type
_entity.pdbx_description
1 polymer ?
#
loop_
_entity_poly.entity_id
_entity_poly.type
_entity_poly.pdbx_seq_one_letter_code
_entity_poly.pdbx_strand_id
1 'polypeptide(L)'
;VVTGLKQMGFQEVVEVAQGAEEVAALEAAEYVERKQAGAQAMTTSCCPAFVQLIAKHYPEQRDYVSHTPSPMVQLAMTIKTSNPDALVIFIGPCVAKKPEAANTPHVDAVLTFEETACLMVGKGINLATMPETDEMHDAGPLGRGFAKSGGVTDALIAYLPSGCVAPMVRQANGLREAIAACDDLRAGHLGADFIEGMA
;
A
#
# COMPACT_ATOMS: atom_id res chain seq x y z
N VAL A 1 -1.40 -0.14 -21.64
CA VAL A 1 -2.41 -0.46 -20.61
C VAL A 1 -3.36 0.69 -20.46
N VAL A 2 -2.91 1.92 -20.16
CA VAL A 2 -3.76 3.10 -19.95
C VAL A 2 -4.73 3.31 -21.10
N THR A 3 -4.27 3.33 -22.34
CA THR A 3 -5.10 3.43 -23.55
C THR A 3 -6.22 2.37 -23.57
N GLY A 4 -5.89 1.12 -23.21
CA GLY A 4 -6.87 0.03 -23.15
C GLY A 4 -7.93 0.26 -22.06
N LEU A 5 -7.54 0.76 -20.90
CA LEU A 5 -8.47 1.12 -19.83
C LEU A 5 -9.39 2.27 -20.25
N LYS A 6 -8.85 3.31 -20.91
CA LYS A 6 -9.66 4.40 -21.49
C LYS A 6 -10.69 3.85 -22.47
N GLN A 7 -10.32 2.90 -23.33
CA GLN A 7 -11.27 2.23 -24.25
C GLN A 7 -12.31 1.37 -23.53
N MET A 8 -12.03 0.88 -22.33
CA MET A 8 -13.02 0.20 -21.48
C MET A 8 -14.04 1.16 -20.89
N GLY A 9 -13.80 2.45 -20.92
CA GLY A 9 -14.68 3.49 -20.40
C GLY A 9 -14.18 4.17 -19.12
N PHE A 10 -12.96 3.87 -18.65
CA PHE A 10 -12.37 4.63 -17.55
C PHE A 10 -12.08 6.06 -17.98
N GLN A 11 -12.58 7.02 -17.21
CA GLN A 11 -12.37 8.45 -17.47
C GLN A 11 -10.94 8.87 -17.13
N GLU A 12 -10.42 8.35 -16.01
CA GLU A 12 -9.07 8.61 -15.54
C GLU A 12 -8.38 7.31 -15.17
N VAL A 13 -7.06 7.28 -15.32
CA VAL A 13 -6.19 6.18 -14.88
C VAL A 13 -5.05 6.84 -14.10
N VAL A 14 -4.99 6.55 -12.81
CA VAL A 14 -4.07 7.19 -11.87
C VAL A 14 -3.13 6.14 -11.30
N GLU A 15 -1.88 6.50 -11.13
CA GLU A 15 -0.88 5.61 -10.54
C GLU A 15 -1.05 5.56 -9.01
N VAL A 16 -1.27 4.37 -8.45
CA VAL A 16 -1.44 4.20 -6.99
C VAL A 16 -0.22 4.65 -6.18
N ALA A 17 0.92 4.79 -6.82
CA ALA A 17 2.14 5.32 -6.22
C ALA A 17 2.00 6.77 -5.71
N GLN A 18 1.02 7.55 -6.21
CA GLN A 18 0.68 8.86 -5.61
C GLN A 18 0.15 8.68 -4.18
N GLY A 19 -0.78 7.75 -3.97
CA GLY A 19 -1.26 7.41 -2.64
C GLY A 19 -0.17 6.81 -1.74
N ALA A 20 0.83 6.13 -2.34
CA ALA A 20 1.97 5.63 -1.58
C ALA A 20 2.86 6.75 -1.03
N GLU A 21 3.04 7.86 -1.75
CA GLU A 21 3.76 9.04 -1.25
C GLU A 21 3.01 9.70 -0.09
N GLU A 22 1.69 9.84 -0.20
CA GLU A 22 0.87 10.36 0.89
C GLU A 22 0.98 9.45 2.13
N VAL A 23 0.90 8.13 1.95
CA VAL A 23 1.07 7.14 3.02
C VAL A 23 2.44 7.25 3.68
N ALA A 24 3.52 7.38 2.91
CA ALA A 24 4.86 7.52 3.47
C ALA A 24 5.00 8.73 4.39
N ALA A 25 4.42 9.86 4.01
CA ALA A 25 4.41 11.07 4.84
C ALA A 25 3.59 10.87 6.13
N LEU A 26 2.43 10.22 6.04
CA LEU A 26 1.57 9.92 7.19
C LEU A 26 2.23 8.91 8.14
N GLU A 27 2.79 7.82 7.61
CA GLU A 27 3.50 6.81 8.42
C GLU A 27 4.74 7.39 9.09
N ALA A 28 5.48 8.30 8.43
CA ALA A 28 6.62 8.98 9.03
C ALA A 28 6.19 9.85 10.22
N ALA A 29 5.09 10.59 10.09
CA ALA A 29 4.54 11.38 11.18
C ALA A 29 4.07 10.50 12.34
N GLU A 30 3.33 9.42 12.05
CA GLU A 30 2.86 8.44 13.05
C GLU A 30 4.03 7.75 13.76
N TYR A 31 5.08 7.37 13.02
CA TYR A 31 6.29 6.77 13.61
C TYR A 31 6.93 7.71 14.65
N VAL A 32 7.10 9.00 14.32
CA VAL A 32 7.66 10.00 15.23
C VAL A 32 6.79 10.15 16.48
N GLU A 33 5.48 10.26 16.31
CA GLU A 33 4.53 10.37 17.43
C GLU A 33 4.61 9.15 18.36
N ARG A 34 4.57 7.95 17.79
CA ARG A 34 4.65 6.69 18.55
C ARG A 34 6.00 6.56 19.30
N LYS A 35 7.11 6.96 18.68
CA LYS A 35 8.42 6.94 19.33
C LYS A 35 8.47 7.91 20.51
N GLN A 36 7.93 9.12 20.38
CA GLN A 36 7.82 10.08 21.47
C GLN A 36 6.93 9.58 22.61
N ALA A 37 5.90 8.82 22.29
CA ALA A 37 5.05 8.16 23.27
C ALA A 37 5.66 6.90 23.91
N GLY A 38 6.89 6.52 23.50
CA GLY A 38 7.59 5.36 24.07
C GLY A 38 7.18 4.01 23.47
N ALA A 39 6.56 3.99 22.29
CA ALA A 39 6.21 2.73 21.64
C ALA A 39 7.46 1.88 21.34
N GLN A 40 7.34 0.57 21.59
CA GLN A 40 8.42 -0.39 21.39
C GLN A 40 8.71 -0.60 19.91
N ALA A 41 7.67 -0.72 19.09
CA ALA A 41 7.77 -0.93 17.66
C ALA A 41 6.53 -0.38 16.93
N MET A 42 6.66 -0.22 15.62
CA MET A 42 5.56 0.03 14.69
C MET A 42 5.71 -0.87 13.47
N THR A 43 4.61 -1.35 12.91
CA THR A 43 4.62 -2.06 11.64
C THR A 43 3.92 -1.26 10.56
N THR A 44 4.30 -1.48 9.29
CA THR A 44 3.56 -0.92 8.16
C THR A 44 2.13 -1.47 8.09
N SER A 45 1.21 -0.71 7.49
CA SER A 45 -0.17 -1.10 7.20
C SER A 45 -0.46 -1.27 5.70
N CYS A 46 0.49 -0.95 4.83
CA CYS A 46 0.29 -0.91 3.38
C CYS A 46 -0.01 -2.29 2.75
N CYS A 47 0.41 -3.40 3.40
CA CYS A 47 0.13 -4.77 2.94
C CYS A 47 -1.07 -5.38 3.69
N PRO A 48 -2.26 -5.50 3.05
CA PRO A 48 -3.44 -6.06 3.70
C PRO A 48 -3.29 -7.53 4.09
N ALA A 49 -2.44 -8.30 3.40
CA ALA A 49 -2.16 -9.69 3.78
C ALA A 49 -1.40 -9.75 5.10
N PHE A 50 -0.40 -8.88 5.31
CA PHE A 50 0.35 -8.77 6.56
C PHE A 50 -0.55 -8.29 7.71
N VAL A 51 -1.36 -7.26 7.49
CA VAL A 51 -2.34 -6.79 8.48
C VAL A 51 -3.32 -7.89 8.88
N GLN A 52 -3.82 -8.69 7.91
CA GLN A 52 -4.70 -9.82 8.18
C GLN A 52 -3.98 -10.97 8.91
N LEU A 53 -2.71 -11.21 8.63
CA LEU A 53 -1.89 -12.16 9.38
C LEU A 53 -1.84 -11.77 10.87
N ILE A 54 -1.53 -10.52 11.17
CA ILE A 54 -1.51 -10.01 12.54
C ILE A 54 -2.90 -10.13 13.16
N ALA A 55 -3.93 -9.63 12.49
CA ALA A 55 -5.28 -9.63 13.03
C ALA A 55 -5.81 -11.02 13.41
N LYS A 56 -5.42 -12.06 12.66
CA LYS A 56 -5.92 -13.43 12.86
C LYS A 56 -5.03 -14.28 13.76
N HIS A 57 -3.72 -14.12 13.69
CA HIS A 57 -2.77 -15.04 14.33
C HIS A 57 -1.94 -14.39 15.45
N TYR A 58 -1.90 -13.04 15.48
CA TYR A 58 -1.16 -12.25 16.46
C TYR A 58 -2.01 -11.09 16.98
N PRO A 59 -3.25 -11.33 17.45
CA PRO A 59 -4.18 -10.24 17.80
C PRO A 59 -3.65 -9.31 18.89
N GLU A 60 -2.73 -9.77 19.73
CA GLU A 60 -2.03 -9.00 20.75
C GLU A 60 -1.05 -7.96 20.16
N GLN A 61 -0.72 -8.09 18.87
CA GLN A 61 0.20 -7.18 18.17
C GLN A 61 -0.52 -6.13 17.33
N ARG A 62 -1.84 -6.06 17.38
CA ARG A 62 -2.63 -5.10 16.59
C ARG A 62 -2.23 -3.65 16.82
N ASP A 63 -1.88 -3.32 18.06
CA ASP A 63 -1.51 -1.95 18.44
C ASP A 63 -0.17 -1.50 17.85
N TYR A 64 0.65 -2.44 17.35
CA TYR A 64 1.88 -2.10 16.62
C TYR A 64 1.62 -1.73 15.15
N VAL A 65 0.48 -2.16 14.57
CA VAL A 65 0.17 -1.87 13.17
C VAL A 65 -0.11 -0.37 13.02
N SER A 66 0.48 0.24 11.97
CA SER A 66 0.19 1.63 11.62
C SER A 66 -1.30 1.82 11.37
N HIS A 67 -1.82 2.97 11.78
CA HIS A 67 -3.21 3.38 11.53
C HIS A 67 -3.39 4.00 10.15
N THR A 68 -2.29 4.28 9.44
CA THR A 68 -2.32 4.89 8.12
C THR A 68 -3.02 3.95 7.12
N PRO A 69 -3.95 4.44 6.30
CA PRO A 69 -4.57 3.65 5.24
C PRO A 69 -3.53 3.11 4.26
N SER A 70 -3.83 2.01 3.56
CA SER A 70 -2.96 1.58 2.48
C SER A 70 -2.97 2.58 1.30
N PRO A 71 -1.95 2.56 0.42
CA PRO A 71 -1.91 3.42 -0.77
C PRO A 71 -3.19 3.38 -1.62
N MET A 72 -3.80 2.20 -1.75
CA MET A 72 -5.08 2.04 -2.44
C MET A 72 -6.20 2.86 -1.78
N VAL A 73 -6.35 2.72 -0.48
CA VAL A 73 -7.43 3.41 0.27
C VAL A 73 -7.14 4.90 0.35
N GLN A 74 -5.88 5.29 0.60
CA GLN A 74 -5.48 6.70 0.70
C GLN A 74 -5.77 7.45 -0.60
N LEU A 75 -5.33 6.92 -1.74
CA LEU A 75 -5.60 7.56 -3.04
C LEU A 75 -7.09 7.61 -3.36
N ALA A 76 -7.83 6.54 -3.03
CA ALA A 76 -9.29 6.54 -3.21
C ALA A 76 -9.99 7.62 -2.37
N MET A 77 -9.53 7.86 -1.14
CA MET A 77 -10.01 8.97 -0.29
C MET A 77 -9.73 10.33 -0.93
N THR A 78 -8.52 10.54 -1.44
CA THR A 78 -8.13 11.78 -2.13
C THR A 78 -8.99 12.00 -3.38
N ILE A 79 -9.21 10.97 -4.20
CA ILE A 79 -10.08 11.04 -5.39
C ILE A 79 -11.52 11.38 -4.99
N LYS A 80 -12.11 10.67 -4.03
CA LYS A 80 -13.51 10.91 -3.62
C LYS A 80 -13.70 12.22 -2.86
N THR A 81 -12.65 12.78 -2.28
CA THR A 81 -12.70 14.14 -1.70
C THR A 81 -12.86 15.19 -2.80
N SER A 82 -12.18 15.01 -3.93
CA SER A 82 -12.27 15.92 -5.09
C SER A 82 -13.50 15.66 -5.96
N ASN A 83 -13.92 14.40 -6.06
CA ASN A 83 -15.09 13.97 -6.83
C ASN A 83 -15.86 12.87 -6.06
N PRO A 84 -16.84 13.25 -5.23
CA PRO A 84 -17.60 12.31 -4.39
C PRO A 84 -18.35 11.21 -5.16
N ASP A 85 -18.73 11.49 -6.40
CA ASP A 85 -19.47 10.56 -7.26
C ASP A 85 -18.57 9.64 -8.09
N ALA A 86 -17.25 9.79 -8.00
CA ALA A 86 -16.32 8.95 -8.72
C ALA A 86 -16.46 7.48 -8.31
N LEU A 87 -16.54 6.58 -9.28
CA LEU A 87 -16.38 5.15 -9.05
C LEU A 87 -14.88 4.81 -9.11
N VAL A 88 -14.32 4.40 -7.98
CA VAL A 88 -12.91 4.09 -7.83
C VAL A 88 -12.70 2.59 -7.92
N ILE A 89 -12.00 2.15 -8.96
CA ILE A 89 -11.66 0.75 -9.19
C ILE A 89 -10.14 0.58 -9.07
N PHE A 90 -9.70 -0.20 -8.09
CA PHE A 90 -8.29 -0.56 -7.97
C PHE A 90 -7.94 -1.72 -8.89
N ILE A 91 -6.83 -1.60 -9.61
CA ILE A 91 -6.28 -2.65 -10.47
C ILE A 91 -4.88 -2.98 -9.98
N GLY A 92 -4.64 -4.23 -9.60
CA GLY A 92 -3.35 -4.66 -9.07
C GLY A 92 -3.23 -6.18 -8.91
N PRO A 93 -2.03 -6.71 -8.62
CA PRO A 93 -1.81 -8.16 -8.59
C PRO A 93 -2.33 -8.84 -7.31
N CYS A 94 -2.64 -8.08 -6.26
CA CYS A 94 -2.86 -8.61 -4.92
C CYS A 94 -4.34 -8.90 -4.64
N VAL A 95 -4.69 -10.17 -4.46
CA VAL A 95 -6.07 -10.58 -4.11
C VAL A 95 -6.51 -10.14 -2.71
N ALA A 96 -5.56 -9.89 -1.79
CA ALA A 96 -5.88 -9.40 -0.45
C ALA A 96 -6.46 -7.97 -0.44
N LYS A 97 -6.31 -7.23 -1.53
CA LYS A 97 -6.95 -5.92 -1.75
C LYS A 97 -8.47 -6.02 -1.87
N LYS A 98 -9.02 -7.17 -2.28
CA LYS A 98 -10.48 -7.38 -2.38
C LYS A 98 -11.18 -7.29 -1.02
N PRO A 99 -10.81 -8.08 0.00
CA PRO A 99 -11.39 -7.94 1.34
C PRO A 99 -11.03 -6.60 2.01
N GLU A 100 -9.90 -5.98 1.70
CA GLU A 100 -9.59 -4.63 2.19
C GLU A 100 -10.59 -3.61 1.64
N ALA A 101 -10.85 -3.62 0.34
CA ALA A 101 -11.84 -2.74 -0.29
C ALA A 101 -13.25 -2.94 0.26
N ALA A 102 -13.64 -4.18 0.58
CA ALA A 102 -14.95 -4.46 1.18
C ALA A 102 -15.16 -3.82 2.56
N ASN A 103 -14.09 -3.39 3.23
CA ASN A 103 -14.12 -2.75 4.54
C ASN A 103 -13.96 -1.21 4.47
N THR A 104 -14.00 -0.61 3.28
CA THR A 104 -13.93 0.85 3.09
C THR A 104 -14.98 1.33 2.10
N PRO A 105 -15.60 2.51 2.32
CA PRO A 105 -16.54 3.08 1.37
C PRO A 105 -15.86 3.78 0.18
N HIS A 106 -14.54 3.86 0.18
CA HIS A 106 -13.80 4.68 -0.79
C HIS A 106 -13.41 3.93 -2.07
N VAL A 107 -13.32 2.58 -2.00
CA VAL A 107 -12.97 1.73 -3.15
C VAL A 107 -14.18 0.91 -3.55
N ASP A 108 -14.68 1.12 -4.76
CA ASP A 108 -15.92 0.50 -5.22
C ASP A 108 -15.69 -0.91 -5.76
N ALA A 109 -14.51 -1.19 -6.34
CA ALA A 109 -14.16 -2.53 -6.81
C ALA A 109 -12.62 -2.73 -6.85
N VAL A 110 -12.22 -3.99 -6.86
CA VAL A 110 -10.83 -4.43 -7.06
C VAL A 110 -10.78 -5.47 -8.16
N LEU A 111 -9.93 -5.26 -9.14
CA LEU A 111 -9.63 -6.20 -10.21
C LEU A 111 -8.16 -6.62 -10.14
N THR A 112 -7.89 -7.92 -10.32
CA THR A 112 -6.53 -8.37 -10.56
C THR A 112 -6.09 -8.03 -11.99
N PHE A 113 -4.78 -8.15 -12.25
CA PHE A 113 -4.27 -7.96 -13.62
C PHE A 113 -4.88 -8.98 -14.59
N GLU A 114 -5.06 -10.24 -14.14
CA GLU A 114 -5.68 -11.30 -14.93
C GLU A 114 -7.15 -11.00 -15.23
N GLU A 115 -7.92 -10.57 -14.23
CA GLU A 115 -9.32 -10.20 -14.40
C GLU A 115 -9.45 -9.01 -15.37
N THR A 116 -8.57 -8.01 -15.24
CA THR A 116 -8.52 -6.87 -16.15
C THR A 116 -8.18 -7.30 -17.57
N ALA A 117 -7.19 -8.18 -17.73
CA ALA A 117 -6.83 -8.73 -19.05
C ALA A 117 -7.98 -9.52 -19.69
N CYS A 118 -8.67 -10.34 -18.91
CA CYS A 118 -9.86 -11.08 -19.39
C CYS A 118 -10.97 -10.12 -19.85
N LEU A 119 -11.24 -9.06 -19.12
CA LEU A 119 -12.21 -8.03 -19.51
C LEU A 119 -11.80 -7.31 -20.80
N MET A 120 -10.53 -6.98 -20.96
CA MET A 120 -10.00 -6.38 -22.20
C MET A 120 -10.17 -7.32 -23.40
N VAL A 121 -9.79 -8.59 -23.23
CA VAL A 121 -9.98 -9.60 -24.29
C VAL A 121 -11.46 -9.76 -24.66
N GLY A 122 -12.34 -9.81 -23.65
CA GLY A 122 -13.80 -9.90 -23.89
C GLY A 122 -14.38 -8.69 -24.64
N LYS A 123 -13.73 -7.52 -24.53
CA LYS A 123 -14.07 -6.32 -25.30
C LYS A 123 -13.32 -6.19 -26.62
N GLY A 124 -12.52 -7.17 -27.03
CA GLY A 124 -11.71 -7.12 -28.25
C GLY A 124 -10.53 -6.16 -28.20
N ILE A 125 -10.10 -5.74 -27.01
CA ILE A 125 -8.96 -4.83 -26.81
C ILE A 125 -7.67 -5.66 -26.82
N ASN A 126 -6.78 -5.37 -27.77
CA ASN A 126 -5.47 -6.01 -27.89
C ASN A 126 -4.37 -5.02 -27.44
N LEU A 127 -3.85 -5.21 -26.23
CA LEU A 127 -2.81 -4.33 -25.66
C LEU A 127 -1.54 -4.27 -26.48
N ALA A 128 -1.18 -5.34 -27.23
CA ALA A 128 0.03 -5.39 -28.04
C ALA A 128 -0.01 -4.40 -29.22
N THR A 129 -1.20 -3.98 -29.64
CA THR A 129 -1.40 -3.05 -30.76
C THR A 129 -1.84 -1.65 -30.31
N MET A 130 -1.99 -1.44 -29.00
CA MET A 130 -2.38 -0.13 -28.47
C MET A 130 -1.24 0.87 -28.57
N PRO A 131 -1.53 2.13 -28.97
CA PRO A 131 -0.54 3.19 -28.87
C PRO A 131 -0.16 3.46 -27.42
N GLU A 132 1.07 3.85 -27.19
CA GLU A 132 1.50 4.39 -25.90
C GLU A 132 0.81 5.74 -25.66
N THR A 133 0.65 6.07 -24.37
CA THR A 133 0.14 7.37 -23.94
C THR A 133 0.95 7.87 -22.75
N ASP A 134 1.18 9.16 -22.74
CA ASP A 134 1.86 9.87 -21.63
C ASP A 134 0.86 10.41 -20.61
N GLU A 135 -0.40 9.98 -20.66
CA GLU A 135 -1.48 10.48 -19.78
C GLU A 135 -1.41 9.95 -18.34
N MET A 136 -0.45 9.10 -18.03
CA MET A 136 -0.25 8.61 -16.68
C MET A 136 0.96 9.30 -16.06
N HIS A 137 0.70 10.33 -15.30
CA HIS A 137 1.73 11.15 -14.69
C HIS A 137 1.67 11.15 -13.18
N ASP A 138 2.79 11.46 -12.57
CA ASP A 138 2.99 12.25 -11.36
C ASP A 138 3.20 11.50 -10.06
N ALA A 139 3.34 10.18 -10.05
CA ALA A 139 3.93 9.54 -8.88
C ALA A 139 5.45 9.72 -8.89
N GLY A 140 5.98 10.20 -7.80
CA GLY A 140 7.42 10.34 -7.60
C GLY A 140 8.13 8.99 -7.38
N PRO A 141 9.46 9.03 -7.34
CA PRO A 141 10.26 7.82 -7.18
C PRO A 141 10.05 7.10 -5.84
N LEU A 142 9.70 7.85 -4.79
CA LEU A 142 9.44 7.28 -3.46
C LEU A 142 8.17 6.43 -3.46
N GLY A 143 7.07 6.93 -4.03
CA GLY A 143 5.83 6.17 -4.16
C GLY A 143 5.97 4.93 -5.04
N ARG A 144 6.63 5.05 -6.18
CA ARG A 144 6.95 3.91 -7.06
C ARG A 144 7.88 2.91 -6.36
N GLY A 145 8.70 3.37 -5.42
CA GLY A 145 9.57 2.55 -4.59
C GLY A 145 8.84 1.51 -3.75
N PHE A 146 7.57 1.74 -3.36
CA PHE A 146 6.75 0.78 -2.60
C PHE A 146 6.61 -0.59 -3.29
N ALA A 147 6.82 -0.66 -4.60
CA ALA A 147 6.77 -1.92 -5.35
C ALA A 147 7.98 -2.84 -5.12
N LYS A 148 9.00 -2.40 -4.39
CA LYS A 148 10.19 -3.19 -4.06
C LYS A 148 10.36 -3.32 -2.54
N SER A 149 10.99 -4.41 -2.10
CA SER A 149 11.37 -4.61 -0.71
C SER A 149 12.31 -3.48 -0.23
N GLY A 150 12.04 -2.93 0.94
CA GLY A 150 12.75 -1.76 1.50
C GLY A 150 12.22 -0.41 1.02
N GLY A 151 11.39 -0.38 -0.01
CA GLY A 151 10.94 0.89 -0.59
C GLY A 151 9.96 1.66 0.29
N VAL A 152 9.18 0.99 1.11
CA VAL A 152 8.32 1.65 2.11
C VAL A 152 9.18 2.33 3.17
N THR A 153 10.20 1.61 3.65
CA THR A 153 11.18 2.15 4.60
C THR A 153 11.95 3.34 4.04
N ASP A 154 12.45 3.22 2.79
CA ASP A 154 13.17 4.31 2.12
C ASP A 154 12.31 5.57 2.05
N ALA A 155 11.02 5.41 1.69
CA ALA A 155 10.08 6.51 1.60
C ALA A 155 9.77 7.11 2.99
N LEU A 156 9.50 6.27 4.01
CA LEU A 156 9.29 6.73 5.38
C LEU A 156 10.48 7.57 5.86
N ILE A 157 11.73 7.08 5.68
CA ILE A 157 12.93 7.78 6.10
C ILE A 157 13.06 9.14 5.39
N ALA A 158 12.70 9.22 4.11
CA ALA A 158 12.77 10.46 3.35
C ALA A 158 11.80 11.56 3.88
N TYR A 159 10.70 11.15 4.51
CA TYR A 159 9.72 12.06 5.10
C TYR A 159 9.95 12.34 6.61
N LEU A 160 10.94 11.70 7.24
CA LEU A 160 11.24 12.00 8.64
C LEU A 160 11.72 13.46 8.81
N PRO A 161 11.27 14.16 9.85
CA PRO A 161 11.77 15.49 10.17
C PRO A 161 13.28 15.51 10.39
N SER A 162 13.93 16.61 10.02
CA SER A 162 15.37 16.81 10.23
C SER A 162 15.73 16.60 11.71
N GLY A 163 16.74 15.76 11.95
CA GLY A 163 17.21 15.44 13.30
C GLY A 163 16.52 14.26 13.97
N CYS A 164 15.49 13.66 13.34
CA CYS A 164 14.94 12.38 13.80
C CYS A 164 15.93 11.25 13.50
N VAL A 165 16.02 10.31 14.44
CA VAL A 165 16.80 9.08 14.24
C VAL A 165 16.01 8.15 13.33
N ALA A 166 16.64 7.66 12.27
CA ALA A 166 16.03 6.67 11.39
C ALA A 166 15.72 5.37 12.17
N PRO A 167 14.62 4.66 11.81
CA PRO A 167 14.27 3.42 12.48
C PRO A 167 15.32 2.33 12.27
N MET A 168 15.45 1.45 13.26
CA MET A 168 16.04 0.13 13.07
C MET A 168 14.99 -0.77 12.45
N VAL A 169 15.22 -1.21 11.21
CA VAL A 169 14.21 -1.86 10.39
C VAL A 169 14.36 -3.37 10.35
N ARG A 170 13.26 -4.08 10.55
CA ARG A 170 13.09 -5.48 10.19
C ARG A 170 12.29 -5.55 8.89
N GLN A 171 12.93 -5.89 7.81
CA GLN A 171 12.22 -6.25 6.58
C GLN A 171 11.70 -7.67 6.68
N ALA A 172 10.45 -7.87 6.34
CA ALA A 172 9.77 -9.16 6.34
C ALA A 172 9.05 -9.33 4.99
N ASN A 173 9.73 -9.95 4.03
CA ASN A 173 9.27 -10.08 2.66
C ASN A 173 8.81 -11.52 2.38
N GLY A 174 7.51 -11.69 2.36
CA GLY A 174 6.83 -12.97 2.23
C GLY A 174 6.41 -13.58 3.57
N LEU A 175 5.44 -14.49 3.50
CA LEU A 175 4.74 -15.04 4.66
C LEU A 175 5.68 -15.63 5.74
N ARG A 176 6.75 -16.31 5.32
CA ARG A 176 7.70 -16.93 6.28
C ARG A 176 8.41 -15.88 7.13
N GLU A 177 8.90 -14.81 6.51
CA GLU A 177 9.61 -13.75 7.21
C GLU A 177 8.64 -12.90 8.05
N ALA A 178 7.41 -12.70 7.55
CA ALA A 178 6.35 -12.02 8.29
C ALA A 178 5.99 -12.76 9.58
N ILE A 179 5.84 -14.08 9.52
CA ILE A 179 5.62 -14.95 10.70
C ILE A 179 6.82 -14.83 11.66
N ALA A 180 8.05 -14.96 11.16
CA ALA A 180 9.24 -14.87 12.00
C ALA A 180 9.35 -13.50 12.70
N ALA A 181 9.06 -12.40 12.00
CA ALA A 181 9.06 -11.06 12.60
C ALA A 181 8.01 -10.92 13.71
N CYS A 182 6.81 -11.47 13.51
CA CYS A 182 5.78 -11.48 14.54
C CYS A 182 6.15 -12.35 15.75
N ASP A 183 6.78 -13.51 15.53
CA ASP A 183 7.25 -14.37 16.62
C ASP A 183 8.40 -13.73 17.40
N ASP A 184 9.36 -13.08 16.73
CA ASP A 184 10.46 -12.33 17.35
C ASP A 184 9.91 -11.14 18.17
N LEU A 185 8.89 -10.43 17.66
CA LEU A 185 8.23 -9.34 18.38
C LEU A 185 7.52 -9.87 19.65
N ARG A 186 6.80 -11.00 19.54
CA ARG A 186 6.14 -11.67 20.66
C ARG A 186 7.14 -12.10 21.74
N ALA A 187 8.30 -12.57 21.33
CA ALA A 187 9.37 -13.03 22.24
C ALA A 187 10.21 -11.87 22.83
N GLY A 188 10.00 -10.63 22.36
CA GLY A 188 10.84 -9.49 22.77
C GLY A 188 12.24 -9.50 22.14
N HIS A 189 12.43 -10.22 21.06
CA HIS A 189 13.73 -10.42 20.40
C HIS A 189 13.82 -9.73 19.03
N LEU A 190 12.88 -8.83 18.71
CA LEU A 190 12.79 -8.23 17.38
C LEU A 190 14.08 -7.52 16.93
N GLY A 191 14.77 -6.83 17.87
CA GLY A 191 16.00 -6.08 17.56
C GLY A 191 15.79 -4.89 16.59
N ALA A 192 14.56 -4.50 16.37
CA ALA A 192 14.14 -3.43 15.48
C ALA A 192 12.97 -2.66 16.12
N ASP A 193 12.73 -1.45 15.65
CA ASP A 193 11.60 -0.62 16.10
C ASP A 193 10.62 -0.26 14.96
N PHE A 194 10.91 -0.78 13.76
CA PHE A 194 10.01 -0.70 12.61
C PHE A 194 10.02 -2.01 11.81
N ILE A 195 8.85 -2.50 11.47
CA ILE A 195 8.68 -3.70 10.65
C ILE A 195 8.06 -3.30 9.31
N GLU A 196 8.81 -3.44 8.23
CA GLU A 196 8.25 -3.41 6.88
C GLU A 196 7.75 -4.81 6.52
N GLY A 197 6.43 -5.02 6.70
CA GLY A 197 5.81 -6.33 6.53
C GLY A 197 5.07 -6.49 5.20
N MET A 198 5.45 -7.51 4.43
CA MET A 198 4.74 -7.99 3.25
C MET A 198 4.55 -9.50 3.33
N ALA A 199 3.31 -10.00 3.17
CA ALA A 199 2.94 -11.39 3.28
C ALA A 199 2.21 -11.91 2.03
#